data_c948dfdf7b83bda9d050c295c31daecd
#
_entry.id   c948dfdf7b83bda9d050c295c31daecd
#
_cell.length_a   1.000
_cell.length_b   1.000
_cell.length_c   1.000
_cell.angle_alpha   90.00
_cell.angle_beta   90.00
_cell.angle_gamma   90.00
#
_symmetry.space_group_name_H-M   'P 1'
#
loop_
_entity.id
_entity.type
_entity.pdbx_description
1 polymer ?
#
loop_
_entity_poly.entity_id
_entity_poly.type
_entity_poly.pdbx_seq_one_letter_code
_entity_poly.pdbx_strand_id
1 'polypeptide(L)'
;PPVRMITQARAAVIKVVGYIDNPSFGAWKNNLCFIGDDGNSTDGYKTRHMSAANRLSQFVEQNYPEYINHRLLFDAFKKSSSGGGGSGAYPDVVTALRNLQREGTMLINYNGHGNAQALSDEHVITQSMIQQYTYSHLPLWITASCDFTPFDHTVTSAGEDVFLNEKSGGIALITTSRVAYDEPNFNMNGILLEQLFKRRADGRRATLGEALMGMKNGYLSYLNRCFVL
;
A
#
# COMPACT_ATOMS: atom_id res chain seq x y z
N PRO A 1 1.42 -16.25 -4.33
CA PRO A 1 0.41 -15.36 -4.89
C PRO A 1 -0.82 -16.14 -5.33
N PRO A 2 -2.02 -15.56 -5.23
CA PRO A 2 -3.27 -16.20 -5.63
C PRO A 2 -3.43 -16.14 -7.17
N VAL A 3 -2.74 -17.04 -7.86
CA VAL A 3 -2.86 -17.20 -9.31
C VAL A 3 -3.92 -18.24 -9.65
N ARG A 4 -4.78 -17.90 -10.60
CA ARG A 4 -5.86 -18.80 -11.08
C ARG A 4 -5.54 -19.44 -12.43
N MET A 5 -4.58 -18.88 -13.16
CA MET A 5 -4.20 -19.32 -14.51
C MET A 5 -2.68 -19.37 -14.67
N ILE A 6 -2.21 -20.27 -15.53
CA ILE A 6 -0.78 -20.39 -15.88
C ILE A 6 -0.22 -19.06 -16.42
N THR A 7 -1.02 -18.30 -17.16
CA THR A 7 -0.63 -16.97 -17.67
C THR A 7 -0.31 -16.01 -16.53
N GLN A 8 -1.12 -15.96 -15.48
CA GLN A 8 -0.86 -15.14 -14.30
C GLN A 8 0.41 -15.59 -13.56
N ALA A 9 0.61 -16.91 -13.41
CA ALA A 9 1.84 -17.43 -12.80
C ALA A 9 3.08 -17.03 -13.58
N ARG A 10 3.05 -17.13 -14.91
CA ARG A 10 4.16 -16.69 -15.78
C ARG A 10 4.39 -15.18 -15.67
N ALA A 11 3.34 -14.38 -15.70
CA ALA A 11 3.40 -12.93 -15.55
C ALA A 11 4.06 -12.56 -14.21
N ALA A 12 3.65 -13.18 -13.11
CA ALA A 12 4.24 -12.96 -11.80
C ALA A 12 5.74 -13.31 -11.76
N VAL A 13 6.13 -14.45 -12.33
CA VAL A 13 7.55 -14.85 -12.41
C VAL A 13 8.36 -13.86 -13.25
N ILE A 14 7.87 -13.50 -14.43
CA ILE A 14 8.55 -12.54 -15.33
C ILE A 14 8.72 -11.19 -14.62
N LYS A 15 7.67 -10.71 -13.92
CA LYS A 15 7.69 -9.46 -13.16
C LYS A 15 8.75 -9.48 -12.06
N VAL A 16 8.80 -10.55 -11.25
CA VAL A 16 9.75 -10.68 -10.13
C VAL A 16 11.17 -10.83 -10.65
N VAL A 17 11.41 -11.69 -11.63
CA VAL A 17 12.74 -11.88 -12.25
C VAL A 17 13.20 -10.57 -12.88
N GLY A 18 12.35 -9.92 -13.68
CA GLY A 18 12.69 -8.64 -14.32
C GLY A 18 13.00 -7.53 -13.31
N TYR A 19 12.32 -7.53 -12.13
CA TYR A 19 12.63 -6.58 -11.06
C TYR A 19 13.99 -6.86 -10.39
N ILE A 20 14.33 -8.13 -10.19
CA ILE A 20 15.62 -8.53 -9.59
C ILE A 20 16.77 -8.27 -10.56
N ASP A 21 16.60 -8.64 -11.83
CA ASP A 21 17.62 -8.52 -12.87
C ASP A 21 17.74 -7.08 -13.40
N ASN A 22 16.76 -6.22 -13.14
CA ASN A 22 16.79 -4.84 -13.57
C ASN A 22 17.64 -4.01 -12.59
N PRO A 23 18.86 -3.57 -13.02
CA PRO A 23 19.72 -2.75 -12.18
C PRO A 23 19.26 -1.30 -12.07
N SER A 24 17.96 -1.02 -12.20
CA SER A 24 17.41 0.32 -12.11
C SER A 24 17.75 0.93 -10.76
N PHE A 25 18.88 1.65 -10.73
CA PHE A 25 19.28 2.48 -9.61
C PHE A 25 18.70 3.89 -9.82
N GLY A 26 18.33 4.56 -8.74
CA GLY A 26 17.84 5.92 -8.87
C GLY A 26 17.21 6.42 -7.57
N ALA A 27 16.98 7.72 -7.52
CA ALA A 27 16.39 8.41 -6.38
C ALA A 27 15.00 7.87 -5.98
N TRP A 28 14.31 7.23 -6.93
CA TRP A 28 13.01 6.62 -6.68
C TRP A 28 13.00 5.60 -5.52
N LYS A 29 14.15 4.95 -5.26
CA LYS A 29 14.32 4.00 -4.14
C LYS A 29 14.34 4.68 -2.78
N ASN A 30 14.43 6.00 -2.73
CA ASN A 30 14.35 6.79 -1.50
C ASN A 30 12.97 7.45 -1.33
N ASN A 31 12.10 7.42 -2.36
CA ASN A 31 10.77 7.99 -2.28
C ASN A 31 9.80 7.02 -1.60
N LEU A 32 9.13 7.48 -0.57
CA LEU A 32 8.07 6.78 0.14
C LEU A 32 6.80 7.62 0.09
N CYS A 33 5.65 6.98 -0.12
CA CYS A 33 4.34 7.64 -0.13
C CYS A 33 3.47 7.10 1.00
N PHE A 34 3.03 8.00 1.89
CA PHE A 34 2.10 7.70 2.97
C PHE A 34 0.76 8.36 2.66
N ILE A 35 -0.28 7.54 2.56
CA ILE A 35 -1.63 7.96 2.19
C ILE A 35 -2.54 7.76 3.39
N GLY A 36 -3.25 8.81 3.78
CA GLY A 36 -4.26 8.78 4.83
C GLY A 36 -5.61 9.22 4.31
N ASP A 37 -6.57 8.30 4.36
CA ASP A 37 -7.96 8.51 4.00
C ASP A 37 -8.65 9.49 4.96
N ASP A 38 -9.66 10.23 4.51
CA ASP A 38 -10.55 10.94 5.41
C ASP A 38 -11.50 9.94 6.09
N GLY A 39 -11.96 10.26 7.28
CA GLY A 39 -12.97 9.46 7.96
C GLY A 39 -14.38 9.86 7.52
N ASN A 40 -15.31 8.93 7.59
CA ASN A 40 -16.71 9.20 7.39
C ASN A 40 -17.24 10.19 8.44
N SER A 41 -18.10 11.11 8.00
CA SER A 41 -18.68 12.16 8.87
C SER A 41 -19.51 11.62 10.03
N THR A 42 -19.87 10.34 10.00
CA THR A 42 -20.81 9.69 10.93
C THR A 42 -20.14 8.92 12.07
N ASP A 43 -18.87 8.55 11.96
CA ASP A 43 -18.20 7.64 12.90
C ASP A 43 -17.37 8.33 14.01
N GLY A 44 -17.29 9.66 14.00
CA GLY A 44 -16.50 10.43 14.98
C GLY A 44 -14.98 10.28 14.86
N TYR A 45 -14.49 9.56 13.87
CA TYR A 45 -13.06 9.22 13.68
C TYR A 45 -12.43 9.87 12.45
N LYS A 46 -12.93 11.02 12.04
CA LYS A 46 -12.59 11.74 10.81
C LYS A 46 -11.09 11.87 10.49
N THR A 47 -10.22 11.82 11.49
CA THR A 47 -8.78 12.05 11.30
C THR A 47 -7.90 10.83 11.61
N ARG A 48 -8.48 9.69 11.99
CA ARG A 48 -7.69 8.52 12.43
C ARG A 48 -6.73 8.02 11.37
N HIS A 49 -7.21 7.80 10.17
CA HIS A 49 -6.40 7.27 9.09
C HIS A 49 -5.31 8.24 8.65
N MET A 50 -5.64 9.54 8.56
CA MET A 50 -4.65 10.58 8.29
C MET A 50 -3.62 10.70 9.41
N SER A 51 -4.07 10.66 10.67
CA SER A 51 -3.18 10.67 11.84
C SER A 51 -2.25 9.45 11.84
N ALA A 52 -2.77 8.26 11.50
CA ALA A 52 -1.99 7.04 11.37
C ALA A 52 -0.91 7.19 10.29
N ALA A 53 -1.30 7.57 9.07
CA ALA A 53 -0.38 7.77 7.96
C ALA A 53 0.70 8.83 8.29
N ASN A 54 0.31 9.94 8.91
CA ASN A 54 1.24 11.00 9.31
C ASN A 54 2.23 10.52 10.38
N ARG A 55 1.77 9.81 11.42
CA ARG A 55 2.63 9.26 12.48
C ARG A 55 3.62 8.23 11.93
N LEU A 56 3.19 7.35 11.01
CA LEU A 56 4.07 6.39 10.35
C LEU A 56 5.13 7.09 9.49
N SER A 57 4.72 8.13 8.74
CA SER A 57 5.66 8.96 7.99
C SER A 57 6.67 9.67 8.90
N GLN A 58 6.21 10.26 9.99
CA GLN A 58 7.09 10.92 10.98
C GLN A 58 8.07 9.94 11.62
N PHE A 59 7.62 8.72 11.95
CA PHE A 59 8.50 7.68 12.46
C PHE A 59 9.64 7.37 11.48
N VAL A 60 9.35 7.22 10.19
CA VAL A 60 10.38 6.99 9.18
C VAL A 60 11.28 8.21 9.03
N GLU A 61 10.74 9.40 8.95
CA GLU A 61 11.51 10.66 8.82
C GLU A 61 12.50 10.88 9.96
N GLN A 62 12.10 10.55 11.19
CA GLN A 62 12.93 10.72 12.38
C GLN A 62 14.03 9.64 12.52
N ASN A 63 13.75 8.41 12.10
CA ASN A 63 14.65 7.28 12.31
C ASN A 63 15.47 6.89 11.07
N TYR A 64 15.03 7.30 9.88
CA TYR A 64 15.63 6.94 8.59
C TYR A 64 15.64 8.15 7.64
N PRO A 65 16.42 9.20 7.95
CA PRO A 65 16.39 10.49 7.25
C PRO A 65 16.90 10.42 5.80
N GLU A 66 17.44 9.28 5.37
CA GLU A 66 17.81 9.05 3.98
C GLU A 66 16.62 8.91 3.03
N TYR A 67 15.38 8.76 3.55
CA TYR A 67 14.17 8.66 2.75
C TYR A 67 13.43 9.98 2.61
N ILE A 68 12.79 10.15 1.47
CA ILE A 68 11.93 11.29 1.15
C ILE A 68 10.47 10.85 1.31
N ASN A 69 9.78 11.42 2.28
CA ASN A 69 8.41 11.05 2.61
C ASN A 69 7.42 12.01 1.95
N HIS A 70 6.62 11.49 1.04
CA HIS A 70 5.46 12.16 0.46
C HIS A 70 4.21 11.78 1.27
N ARG A 71 3.43 12.79 1.69
CA ARG A 71 2.20 12.60 2.46
C ARG A 71 1.00 13.03 1.64
N LEU A 72 0.10 12.10 1.36
CA LEU A 72 -1.18 12.36 0.72
C LEU A 72 -2.29 12.18 1.76
N LEU A 73 -2.49 13.22 2.58
CA LEU A 73 -3.53 13.27 3.60
C LEU A 73 -4.74 13.96 3.00
N PHE A 74 -5.88 13.29 2.90
CA PHE A 74 -6.99 13.72 2.06
C PHE A 74 -7.52 15.11 2.41
N ASP A 75 -7.62 15.47 3.68
CA ASP A 75 -8.08 16.81 4.10
C ASP A 75 -7.15 17.95 3.72
N ALA A 76 -5.92 17.66 3.28
CA ALA A 76 -5.02 18.67 2.73
C ALA A 76 -5.36 19.03 1.26
N PHE A 77 -6.30 18.29 0.66
CA PHE A 77 -6.73 18.47 -0.72
C PHE A 77 -8.19 18.87 -0.80
N LYS A 78 -8.56 19.53 -1.90
CA LYS A 78 -9.94 19.94 -2.11
C LYS A 78 -10.81 18.73 -2.46
N LYS A 79 -11.83 18.47 -1.65
CA LYS A 79 -12.87 17.46 -1.95
C LYS A 79 -13.85 18.03 -2.98
N SER A 80 -14.06 17.31 -4.07
CA SER A 80 -15.11 17.60 -5.07
C SER A 80 -16.41 16.97 -4.62
N SER A 81 -17.52 17.68 -4.79
CA SER A 81 -18.86 17.15 -4.50
C SER A 81 -19.37 16.15 -5.54
N SER A 82 -18.71 16.08 -6.72
CA SER A 82 -19.08 15.18 -7.83
C SER A 82 -18.08 14.06 -7.98
N GLY A 83 -18.54 12.82 -8.12
CA GLY A 83 -17.71 11.62 -8.27
C GLY A 83 -17.67 10.76 -7.01
N GLY A 84 -16.83 9.73 -7.00
CA GLY A 84 -16.57 8.91 -5.82
C GLY A 84 -17.77 8.12 -5.26
N GLY A 85 -18.67 7.64 -6.15
CA GLY A 85 -19.78 6.79 -5.69
C GLY A 85 -20.79 7.47 -4.76
N GLY A 86 -20.79 8.81 -4.69
CA GLY A 86 -21.65 9.59 -3.79
C GLY A 86 -20.91 10.15 -2.55
N SER A 87 -19.71 9.67 -2.26
CA SER A 87 -18.88 10.15 -1.14
C SER A 87 -18.05 11.39 -1.48
N GLY A 88 -18.11 11.85 -2.74
CA GLY A 88 -17.24 12.89 -3.28
C GLY A 88 -16.01 12.31 -3.98
N ALA A 89 -15.04 13.14 -4.30
CA ALA A 89 -13.80 12.73 -4.92
C ALA A 89 -12.63 13.63 -4.53
N TYR A 90 -11.41 13.08 -4.61
CA TYR A 90 -10.15 13.81 -4.42
C TYR A 90 -9.29 13.75 -5.69
N PRO A 91 -9.63 14.49 -6.76
CA PRO A 91 -8.92 14.40 -8.03
C PRO A 91 -7.44 14.80 -7.94
N ASP A 92 -7.11 15.73 -7.04
CA ASP A 92 -5.74 16.17 -6.83
C ASP A 92 -4.89 15.11 -6.10
N VAL A 93 -5.48 14.32 -5.19
CA VAL A 93 -4.82 13.16 -4.57
C VAL A 93 -4.52 12.10 -5.63
N VAL A 94 -5.49 11.78 -6.49
CA VAL A 94 -5.31 10.84 -7.61
C VAL A 94 -4.18 11.31 -8.53
N THR A 95 -4.15 12.60 -8.87
CA THR A 95 -3.12 13.20 -9.72
C THR A 95 -1.74 13.14 -9.05
N ALA A 96 -1.65 13.50 -7.77
CA ALA A 96 -0.40 13.45 -7.00
C ALA A 96 0.14 12.01 -6.90
N LEU A 97 -0.71 11.03 -6.60
CA LEU A 97 -0.32 9.64 -6.53
C LEU A 97 0.20 9.12 -7.88
N ARG A 98 -0.50 9.43 -8.98
CA ARG A 98 -0.06 9.06 -10.32
C ARG A 98 1.30 9.66 -10.69
N ASN A 99 1.54 10.90 -10.34
CA ASN A 99 2.82 11.56 -10.57
C ASN A 99 3.94 10.86 -9.78
N LEU A 100 3.73 10.57 -8.49
CA LEU A 100 4.70 9.85 -7.66
C LEU A 100 5.01 8.44 -8.23
N GLN A 101 3.98 7.71 -8.68
CA GLN A 101 4.20 6.40 -9.31
C GLN A 101 4.96 6.50 -10.64
N ARG A 102 4.70 7.53 -11.44
CA ARG A 102 5.40 7.77 -12.71
C ARG A 102 6.87 8.16 -12.49
N GLU A 103 7.14 9.00 -11.50
CA GLU A 103 8.51 9.40 -11.10
C GLU A 103 9.26 8.26 -10.41
N GLY A 104 8.54 7.36 -9.80
CA GLY A 104 9.01 6.21 -9.07
C GLY A 104 8.98 6.40 -7.56
N THR A 105 8.39 5.41 -6.90
CA THR A 105 8.22 5.34 -5.44
C THR A 105 8.55 3.93 -5.00
N MET A 106 9.38 3.79 -3.96
CA MET A 106 9.76 2.48 -3.43
C MET A 106 8.64 1.83 -2.61
N LEU A 107 7.90 2.65 -1.87
CA LEU A 107 6.86 2.22 -0.95
C LEU A 107 5.62 3.09 -1.09
N ILE A 108 4.45 2.47 -1.16
CA ILE A 108 3.14 3.11 -0.98
C ILE A 108 2.50 2.49 0.25
N ASN A 109 2.29 3.31 1.28
CA ASN A 109 1.66 2.92 2.53
C ASN A 109 0.30 3.63 2.64
N TYR A 110 -0.78 2.86 2.55
CA TYR A 110 -2.15 3.35 2.63
C TYR A 110 -2.78 2.98 3.97
N ASN A 111 -3.44 3.94 4.61
CA ASN A 111 -4.25 3.76 5.81
C ASN A 111 -5.64 4.34 5.55
N GLY A 112 -6.68 3.50 5.59
CA GLY A 112 -8.02 3.96 5.28
C GLY A 112 -9.03 2.86 4.99
N HIS A 113 -10.20 3.29 4.53
CA HIS A 113 -11.25 2.39 4.06
C HIS A 113 -10.84 1.63 2.81
N GLY A 114 -11.41 0.46 2.60
CA GLY A 114 -11.16 -0.33 1.41
C GLY A 114 -12.13 -1.49 1.26
N ASN A 115 -12.18 -1.97 0.04
CA ASN A 115 -12.95 -3.14 -0.35
C ASN A 115 -12.23 -3.87 -1.49
N ALA A 116 -12.82 -4.94 -2.01
CA ALA A 116 -12.22 -5.74 -3.07
C ALA A 116 -11.94 -4.98 -4.40
N GLN A 117 -12.53 -3.81 -4.60
CA GLN A 117 -12.46 -3.06 -5.86
C GLN A 117 -11.74 -1.72 -5.76
N ALA A 118 -11.66 -1.14 -4.55
CA ALA A 118 -11.13 0.20 -4.37
C ALA A 118 -10.56 0.41 -2.95
N LEU A 119 -9.67 1.38 -2.85
CA LEU A 119 -9.26 2.02 -1.59
C LEU A 119 -9.91 3.40 -1.53
N SER A 120 -10.38 3.76 -0.36
CA SER A 120 -11.25 4.86 0.03
C SER A 120 -12.68 4.78 -0.53
N ASP A 121 -13.62 5.39 0.18
CA ASP A 121 -15.01 5.53 -0.27
C ASP A 121 -15.12 6.51 -1.46
N GLU A 122 -14.15 7.40 -1.62
CA GLU A 122 -14.00 8.33 -2.74
C GLU A 122 -13.32 7.69 -3.97
N HIS A 123 -13.01 6.40 -3.90
CA HIS A 123 -12.42 5.64 -5.00
C HIS A 123 -11.10 6.25 -5.53
N VAL A 124 -10.23 6.69 -4.64
CA VAL A 124 -8.94 7.31 -5.01
C VAL A 124 -8.01 6.31 -5.71
N ILE A 125 -8.09 5.04 -5.32
CA ILE A 125 -7.36 3.95 -5.98
C ILE A 125 -8.39 2.88 -6.34
N THR A 126 -8.62 2.66 -7.64
CA THR A 126 -9.56 1.66 -8.13
C THR A 126 -8.88 0.56 -8.90
N GLN A 127 -9.54 -0.59 -9.02
CA GLN A 127 -9.07 -1.71 -9.82
C GLN A 127 -8.80 -1.31 -11.27
N SER A 128 -9.68 -0.50 -11.87
CA SER A 128 -9.50 -0.01 -13.25
C SER A 128 -8.26 0.87 -13.41
N MET A 129 -7.93 1.70 -12.42
CA MET A 129 -6.70 2.49 -12.43
C MET A 129 -5.46 1.60 -12.37
N ILE A 130 -5.47 0.57 -11.51
CA ILE A 130 -4.37 -0.39 -11.41
C ILE A 130 -4.16 -1.13 -12.72
N GLN A 131 -5.25 -1.49 -13.41
CA GLN A 131 -5.19 -2.21 -14.68
C GLN A 131 -4.73 -1.34 -15.86
N GLN A 132 -5.09 -0.05 -15.87
CA GLN A 132 -4.84 0.85 -17.00
C GLN A 132 -3.46 1.47 -17.01
N TYR A 133 -2.87 1.74 -15.85
CA TYR A 133 -1.62 2.49 -15.79
C TYR A 133 -0.40 1.56 -15.88
N THR A 134 0.63 2.06 -16.55
CA THR A 134 1.93 1.38 -16.69
C THR A 134 3.00 2.21 -16.01
N TYR A 135 3.82 1.58 -15.17
CA TYR A 135 4.91 2.23 -14.46
C TYR A 135 6.20 1.45 -14.59
N SER A 136 7.32 2.16 -14.73
CA SER A 136 8.65 1.55 -14.84
C SER A 136 9.21 1.09 -13.50
N HIS A 137 8.77 1.72 -12.41
CA HIS A 137 9.24 1.46 -11.04
C HIS A 137 8.07 0.92 -10.22
N LEU A 138 8.19 -0.33 -9.77
CA LEU A 138 7.11 -1.02 -9.07
C LEU A 138 7.33 -0.92 -7.55
N PRO A 139 6.47 -0.21 -6.81
CA PRO A 139 6.59 -0.08 -5.37
C PRO A 139 6.21 -1.36 -4.62
N LEU A 140 6.67 -1.48 -3.38
CA LEU A 140 6.00 -2.28 -2.37
C LEU A 140 4.74 -1.54 -1.93
N TRP A 141 3.60 -2.22 -1.95
CA TRP A 141 2.37 -1.70 -1.35
C TRP A 141 2.15 -2.27 0.04
N ILE A 142 1.76 -1.42 0.97
CA ILE A 142 1.23 -1.79 2.29
C ILE A 142 -0.13 -1.13 2.42
N THR A 143 -1.20 -1.92 2.58
CA THR A 143 -2.56 -1.39 2.70
C THR A 143 -3.18 -1.81 4.02
N ALA A 144 -3.22 -0.88 4.96
CA ALA A 144 -3.95 -1.00 6.21
C ALA A 144 -5.41 -0.58 5.98
N SER A 145 -6.18 -1.47 5.37
CA SER A 145 -7.58 -1.28 4.97
C SER A 145 -8.40 -2.54 5.29
N CYS A 146 -9.66 -2.59 4.86
CA CYS A 146 -10.48 -3.79 4.90
C CYS A 146 -10.54 -4.45 3.52
N ASP A 147 -10.63 -5.78 3.47
CA ASP A 147 -11.04 -6.61 2.32
C ASP A 147 -10.43 -6.25 0.95
N PHE A 148 -9.24 -5.63 0.92
CA PHE A 148 -8.64 -5.21 -0.35
C PHE A 148 -8.18 -6.39 -1.21
N THR A 149 -7.84 -7.53 -0.57
CA THR A 149 -7.38 -8.73 -1.27
C THR A 149 -8.07 -9.99 -0.75
N PRO A 150 -9.37 -10.15 -0.93
CA PRO A 150 -10.07 -11.39 -0.60
C PRO A 150 -9.79 -12.47 -1.66
N PHE A 151 -8.56 -12.99 -1.67
CA PHE A 151 -8.00 -13.87 -2.71
C PHE A 151 -8.71 -15.22 -2.88
N ASP A 152 -9.56 -15.62 -1.96
CA ASP A 152 -10.41 -16.80 -2.01
C ASP A 152 -11.80 -16.55 -2.64
N HIS A 153 -12.08 -15.32 -3.07
CA HIS A 153 -13.27 -15.00 -3.86
C HIS A 153 -13.10 -15.49 -5.31
N THR A 154 -14.22 -15.65 -6.01
CA THR A 154 -14.24 -16.11 -7.42
C THR A 154 -13.76 -15.03 -8.40
N VAL A 155 -13.89 -13.76 -8.02
CA VAL A 155 -13.51 -12.61 -8.85
C VAL A 155 -12.17 -12.05 -8.34
N THR A 156 -11.30 -11.69 -9.28
CA THR A 156 -10.02 -11.02 -8.96
C THR A 156 -10.27 -9.67 -8.32
N SER A 157 -9.65 -9.42 -7.19
CA SER A 157 -9.72 -8.15 -6.47
C SER A 157 -8.70 -7.13 -6.99
N ALA A 158 -8.90 -5.85 -6.64
CA ALA A 158 -7.95 -4.78 -6.95
C ALA A 158 -6.56 -5.05 -6.33
N GLY A 159 -6.52 -5.59 -5.11
CA GLY A 159 -5.26 -5.96 -4.47
C GLY A 159 -4.53 -7.09 -5.19
N GLU A 160 -5.25 -8.10 -5.70
CA GLU A 160 -4.63 -9.12 -6.55
C GLU A 160 -4.03 -8.50 -7.82
N ASP A 161 -4.75 -7.56 -8.46
CA ASP A 161 -4.26 -6.86 -9.66
C ASP A 161 -3.03 -6.00 -9.39
N VAL A 162 -2.84 -5.47 -8.18
CA VAL A 162 -1.58 -4.79 -7.80
C VAL A 162 -0.37 -5.69 -8.07
N PHE A 163 -0.47 -6.97 -7.75
CA PHE A 163 0.61 -7.91 -7.99
C PHE A 163 0.55 -8.58 -9.37
N LEU A 164 -0.63 -8.97 -9.84
CA LEU A 164 -0.80 -9.78 -11.06
C LEU A 164 -0.68 -8.98 -12.36
N ASN A 165 -0.84 -7.66 -12.34
CA ASN A 165 -0.64 -6.83 -13.53
C ASN A 165 0.86 -6.80 -13.89
N GLU A 166 1.20 -7.22 -15.11
CA GLU A 166 2.60 -7.33 -15.57
C GLU A 166 3.33 -6.00 -15.63
N LYS A 167 2.62 -4.90 -15.91
CA LYS A 167 3.21 -3.59 -16.27
C LYS A 167 2.90 -2.49 -15.27
N SER A 168 2.24 -2.80 -14.16
CA SER A 168 1.73 -1.81 -13.25
C SER A 168 1.58 -2.38 -11.83
N GLY A 169 0.92 -1.63 -10.95
CA GLY A 169 0.65 -2.01 -9.57
C GLY A 169 1.91 -1.94 -8.70
N GLY A 170 2.35 -3.08 -8.19
CA GLY A 170 3.50 -3.18 -7.32
C GLY A 170 4.30 -4.47 -7.50
N ILE A 171 5.52 -4.49 -6.97
CA ILE A 171 6.36 -5.70 -6.96
C ILE A 171 5.91 -6.69 -5.89
N ALA A 172 5.31 -6.18 -4.82
CA ALA A 172 4.74 -6.95 -3.74
C ALA A 172 3.63 -6.15 -3.05
N LEU A 173 2.75 -6.85 -2.32
CA LEU A 173 1.67 -6.25 -1.56
C LEU A 173 1.56 -6.93 -0.19
N ILE A 174 1.55 -6.14 0.86
CA ILE A 174 1.18 -6.56 2.22
C ILE A 174 -0.16 -5.92 2.54
N THR A 175 -1.18 -6.72 2.76
CA THR A 175 -2.58 -6.27 2.77
C THR A 175 -3.46 -7.15 3.65
N THR A 176 -4.73 -6.77 3.76
CA THR A 176 -5.77 -7.54 4.46
C THR A 176 -6.65 -8.28 3.47
N SER A 177 -7.10 -9.46 3.86
CA SER A 177 -8.03 -10.30 3.07
C SER A 177 -9.45 -10.30 3.65
N ARG A 178 -9.65 -9.65 4.79
CA ARG A 178 -10.92 -9.55 5.52
C ARG A 178 -11.02 -8.22 6.21
N VAL A 179 -12.21 -7.96 6.77
CA VAL A 179 -12.44 -6.82 7.66
C VAL A 179 -11.38 -6.79 8.74
N ALA A 180 -10.79 -5.64 8.96
CA ALA A 180 -9.76 -5.39 9.94
C ALA A 180 -10.05 -4.09 10.69
N TYR A 181 -9.57 -4.00 11.93
CA TYR A 181 -9.73 -2.82 12.76
C TYR A 181 -8.56 -1.85 12.56
N ASP A 182 -8.82 -0.56 12.63
CA ASP A 182 -7.86 0.51 12.39
C ASP A 182 -6.67 0.49 13.35
N GLU A 183 -6.90 0.35 14.66
CA GLU A 183 -5.83 0.36 15.67
C GLU A 183 -4.87 -0.83 15.53
N PRO A 184 -5.31 -2.10 15.45
CA PRO A 184 -4.44 -3.21 15.12
C PRO A 184 -3.67 -3.03 13.81
N ASN A 185 -4.33 -2.55 12.76
CA ASN A 185 -3.68 -2.27 11.48
C ASN A 185 -2.56 -1.23 11.61
N PHE A 186 -2.80 -0.14 12.33
CA PHE A 186 -1.80 0.89 12.59
C PHE A 186 -0.59 0.32 13.34
N ASN A 187 -0.83 -0.43 14.41
CA ASN A 187 0.24 -0.99 15.23
C ASN A 187 1.08 -2.02 14.46
N MET A 188 0.42 -2.92 13.71
CA MET A 188 1.12 -3.89 12.85
C MET A 188 1.92 -3.19 11.75
N ASN A 189 1.36 -2.14 11.13
CA ASN A 189 2.04 -1.36 10.10
C ASN A 189 3.29 -0.66 10.67
N GLY A 190 3.22 -0.10 11.88
CA GLY A 190 4.37 0.50 12.56
C GLY A 190 5.51 -0.51 12.81
N ILE A 191 5.18 -1.69 13.35
CA ILE A 191 6.15 -2.77 13.56
C ILE A 191 6.74 -3.22 12.21
N LEU A 192 5.91 -3.36 11.18
CA LEU A 192 6.37 -3.77 9.86
C LEU A 192 7.37 -2.77 9.28
N LEU A 193 7.09 -1.47 9.34
CA LEU A 193 8.01 -0.43 8.87
C LEU A 193 9.34 -0.47 9.65
N GLU A 194 9.31 -0.66 10.97
CA GLU A 194 10.52 -0.84 11.76
C GLU A 194 11.34 -2.05 11.26
N GLN A 195 10.69 -3.20 11.04
CA GLN A 195 11.37 -4.40 10.56
C GLN A 195 11.96 -4.23 9.14
N LEU A 196 11.27 -3.50 8.26
CA LEU A 196 11.72 -3.24 6.89
C LEU A 196 12.92 -2.30 6.83
N PHE A 197 12.91 -1.24 7.65
CA PHE A 197 13.93 -0.18 7.56
C PHE A 197 15.12 -0.40 8.49
N LYS A 198 14.96 -1.17 9.57
CA LYS A 198 16.03 -1.46 10.52
C LYS A 198 17.17 -2.26 9.86
N ARG A 199 18.40 -1.78 10.03
CA ARG A 199 19.59 -2.56 9.64
C ARG A 199 19.93 -3.57 10.73
N ARG A 200 20.26 -4.77 10.31
CA ARG A 200 20.79 -5.84 11.16
C ARG A 200 22.27 -5.59 11.50
N ALA A 201 22.81 -6.38 12.42
CA ALA A 201 24.22 -6.30 12.81
C ALA A 201 25.19 -6.54 11.62
N ASP A 202 24.77 -7.31 10.63
CA ASP A 202 25.51 -7.55 9.39
C ASP A 202 25.34 -6.44 8.33
N GLY A 203 24.64 -5.35 8.66
CA GLY A 203 24.36 -4.21 7.79
C GLY A 203 23.23 -4.42 6.78
N ARG A 204 22.71 -5.65 6.62
CA ARG A 204 21.60 -5.95 5.72
C ARG A 204 20.25 -5.55 6.34
N ARG A 205 19.24 -5.40 5.49
CA ARG A 205 17.84 -5.25 5.89
C ARG A 205 17.14 -6.60 5.83
N ALA A 206 16.00 -6.69 6.51
CA ALA A 206 15.15 -7.87 6.43
C ALA A 206 14.60 -8.04 5.01
N THR A 207 14.43 -9.29 4.58
CA THR A 207 13.57 -9.61 3.45
C THR A 207 12.10 -9.33 3.82
N LEU A 208 11.21 -9.19 2.82
CA LEU A 208 9.78 -8.96 3.08
C LEU A 208 9.17 -10.07 3.97
N GLY A 209 9.55 -11.33 3.72
CA GLY A 209 9.07 -12.45 4.52
C GLY A 209 9.54 -12.40 5.97
N GLU A 210 10.80 -12.05 6.20
CA GLU A 210 11.35 -11.88 7.56
C GLU A 210 10.71 -10.69 8.29
N ALA A 211 10.49 -9.58 7.59
CA ALA A 211 9.82 -8.40 8.15
C ALA A 211 8.38 -8.71 8.55
N LEU A 212 7.64 -9.43 7.69
CA LEU A 212 6.28 -9.88 7.99
C LEU A 212 6.25 -10.85 9.18
N MET A 213 7.17 -11.80 9.24
CA MET A 213 7.29 -12.73 10.37
C MET A 213 7.60 -11.96 11.66
N GLY A 214 8.53 -11.01 11.62
CA GLY A 214 8.87 -10.16 12.75
C GLY A 214 7.68 -9.32 13.22
N MET A 215 6.91 -8.76 12.28
CA MET A 215 5.68 -8.04 12.57
C MET A 215 4.65 -8.95 13.28
N LYS A 216 4.37 -10.13 12.75
CA LYS A 216 3.40 -11.07 13.33
C LYS A 216 3.83 -11.54 14.72
N ASN A 217 5.10 -11.87 14.91
CA ASN A 217 5.63 -12.29 16.21
C ASN A 217 5.59 -11.14 17.24
N GLY A 218 5.85 -9.92 16.82
CA GLY A 218 5.78 -8.75 17.69
C GLY A 218 4.35 -8.36 18.07
N TYR A 219 3.35 -8.86 17.36
CA TYR A 219 1.95 -8.49 17.56
C TYR A 219 1.03 -9.71 17.73
N LEU A 220 1.48 -10.72 18.45
CA LEU A 220 0.78 -11.99 18.67
C LEU A 220 -0.63 -11.85 19.29
N SER A 221 -0.90 -10.75 20.00
CA SER A 221 -2.19 -10.53 20.68
C SER A 221 -3.34 -10.17 19.73
N TYR A 222 -3.03 -9.79 18.51
CA TYR A 222 -4.02 -9.33 17.53
C TYR A 222 -3.88 -10.10 16.23
N LEU A 223 -4.68 -11.15 16.09
CA LEU A 223 -4.75 -11.99 14.88
C LEU A 223 -5.41 -11.22 13.73
N ASN A 224 -4.76 -10.18 13.24
CA ASN A 224 -5.18 -9.55 12.01
C ASN A 224 -4.75 -10.41 10.82
N ARG A 225 -5.64 -10.51 9.86
CA ARG A 225 -5.52 -11.35 8.67
C ARG A 225 -4.73 -10.62 7.58
N CYS A 226 -3.44 -10.37 7.84
CA CYS A 226 -2.55 -9.77 6.85
C CYS A 226 -1.84 -10.85 6.02
N PHE A 227 -1.69 -10.59 4.74
CA PHE A 227 -1.01 -11.45 3.78
C PHE A 227 0.05 -10.67 3.02
N VAL A 228 1.08 -11.37 2.59
CA VAL A 228 2.04 -10.91 1.58
C VAL A 228 1.67 -11.56 0.26
N LEU A 229 1.49 -10.77 -0.76
CA LEU A 229 1.30 -11.21 -2.14
C LEU A 229 2.56 -10.92 -2.96
#